data_0bc2d933b0b8d0d25c73830972d5fa12
#
_entry.id   0bc2d933b0b8d0d25c73830972d5fa12
#
_cell.length_a   1.000
_cell.length_b   1.000
_cell.length_c   1.000
_cell.angle_alpha   90.00
_cell.angle_beta   90.00
_cell.angle_gamma   90.00
#
_symmetry.space_group_name_H-M   'P 1'
#
loop_
_entity.id
_entity.type
_entity.pdbx_description
1 polymer ?
#
loop_
_entity_poly.entity_id
_entity_poly.type
_entity_poly.pdbx_seq_one_letter_code
_entity_poly.pdbx_strand_id
1 'polypeptide(L)'
;MQVKIVNRSQHPLPEYATPQSAGLDLRANLESPLTLAPLKRTLVPTGLFIALPEGYEAQVRPRSGLALKHGITVLNSPGTVDADYRGELRVILVNLSNEPFVINNGERIAQMVVTRHEQVTWEPVEMLDETERGDGGFGHTGK
;
A
#
# COMPACT_ATOMS: atom_id res chain seq x y z
N MET A 1 0.08 -17.49 10.59
CA MET A 1 -0.46 -16.35 11.38
C MET A 1 -1.89 -16.08 10.94
N GLN A 2 -2.79 -15.83 11.87
CA GLN A 2 -4.17 -15.45 11.55
C GLN A 2 -4.39 -13.95 11.81
N VAL A 3 -5.07 -13.29 10.88
CA VAL A 3 -5.47 -11.88 10.98
C VAL A 3 -7.00 -11.83 11.00
N LYS A 4 -7.57 -11.15 12.00
CA LYS A 4 -9.02 -10.93 12.04
C LYS A 4 -9.41 -9.93 10.97
N ILE A 5 -10.48 -10.23 10.23
CA ILE A 5 -10.98 -9.38 9.16
C ILE A 5 -12.50 -9.27 9.20
N VAL A 6 -13.00 -8.06 8.97
CA VAL A 6 -14.42 -7.79 8.68
C VAL A 6 -14.51 -7.37 7.22
N ASN A 7 -15.35 -8.05 6.46
CA ASN A 7 -15.64 -7.74 5.07
C ASN A 7 -17.06 -7.21 4.94
N ARG A 8 -17.20 -5.93 4.63
CA ARG A 8 -18.50 -5.27 4.35
C ARG A 8 -18.74 -5.06 2.86
N SER A 9 -17.82 -5.55 2.00
CA SER A 9 -18.01 -5.56 0.56
C SER A 9 -18.78 -6.79 0.09
N GLN A 10 -19.15 -6.80 -1.19
CA GLN A 10 -19.72 -7.99 -1.86
C GLN A 10 -18.63 -8.85 -2.53
N HIS A 11 -17.36 -8.50 -2.36
CA HIS A 11 -16.23 -9.19 -2.99
C HIS A 11 -15.68 -10.29 -2.07
N PRO A 12 -15.00 -11.29 -2.63
CA PRO A 12 -14.30 -12.30 -1.83
C PRO A 12 -13.18 -11.66 -1.01
N LEU A 13 -12.77 -12.36 0.06
CA LEU A 13 -11.61 -11.97 0.83
C LEU A 13 -10.36 -11.94 -0.05
N PRO A 14 -9.39 -11.06 0.26
CA PRO A 14 -8.11 -11.07 -0.43
C PRO A 14 -7.41 -12.43 -0.33
N GLU A 15 -6.90 -12.93 -1.44
CA GLU A 15 -6.20 -14.20 -1.53
C GLU A 15 -4.82 -14.02 -2.17
N TYR A 16 -3.89 -14.90 -1.81
CA TYR A 16 -2.60 -14.98 -2.50
C TYR A 16 -2.78 -15.65 -3.86
N ALA A 17 -2.31 -15.02 -4.92
CA ALA A 17 -2.43 -15.56 -6.28
C ALA A 17 -1.63 -16.86 -6.47
N THR A 18 -0.53 -17.02 -5.74
CA THR A 18 0.32 -18.22 -5.73
C THR A 18 0.79 -18.53 -4.31
N PRO A 19 1.26 -19.76 -4.03
CA PRO A 19 1.75 -20.14 -2.69
C PRO A 19 2.94 -19.29 -2.19
N GLN A 20 3.67 -18.61 -3.09
CA GLN A 20 4.82 -17.79 -2.75
C GLN A 20 4.58 -16.29 -2.98
N SER A 21 3.35 -15.90 -3.27
CA SER A 21 3.00 -14.47 -3.37
C SER A 21 3.13 -13.80 -2.00
N ALA A 22 3.72 -12.61 -1.96
CA ALA A 22 3.78 -11.78 -0.76
C ALA A 22 2.58 -10.83 -0.64
N GLY A 23 1.99 -10.45 -1.76
CA GLY A 23 0.89 -9.49 -1.84
C GLY A 23 -0.47 -10.14 -2.02
N LEU A 24 -1.44 -9.56 -1.33
CA LEU A 24 -2.88 -9.85 -1.43
C LEU A 24 -3.54 -8.73 -2.22
N ASP A 25 -4.26 -9.04 -3.30
CA ASP A 25 -4.95 -8.01 -4.09
C ASP A 25 -6.09 -7.35 -3.30
N LEU A 26 -6.15 -6.02 -3.33
CA LEU A 26 -7.24 -5.21 -2.80
C LEU A 26 -8.15 -4.77 -3.94
N ARG A 27 -9.47 -4.93 -3.73
CA ARG A 27 -10.50 -4.57 -4.71
C ARG A 27 -11.22 -3.30 -4.32
N ALA A 28 -11.59 -2.51 -5.33
CA ALA A 28 -12.47 -1.37 -5.14
C ALA A 28 -13.88 -1.82 -4.75
N ASN A 29 -14.44 -1.20 -3.71
CA ASN A 29 -15.82 -1.38 -3.29
C ASN A 29 -16.60 -0.11 -3.58
N LEU A 30 -17.23 -0.05 -4.76
CA LEU A 30 -17.88 1.14 -5.30
C LEU A 30 -19.34 0.86 -5.62
N GLU A 31 -20.22 1.83 -5.40
CA GLU A 31 -21.63 1.78 -5.84
C GLU A 31 -21.78 2.06 -7.34
N SER A 32 -20.86 2.88 -7.89
CA SER A 32 -20.83 3.25 -9.31
C SER A 32 -19.38 3.43 -9.78
N PRO A 33 -19.09 3.32 -11.09
CA PRO A 33 -17.76 3.56 -11.62
C PRO A 33 -17.22 4.94 -11.23
N LEU A 34 -15.93 5.00 -10.91
CA LEU A 34 -15.22 6.21 -10.52
C LEU A 34 -14.20 6.57 -11.59
N THR A 35 -14.27 7.79 -12.13
CA THR A 35 -13.30 8.29 -13.10
C THR A 35 -12.22 9.11 -12.40
N LEU A 36 -10.97 8.68 -12.55
CA LEU A 36 -9.80 9.39 -12.05
C LEU A 36 -9.12 10.14 -13.19
N ALA A 37 -9.32 11.46 -13.21
CA ALA A 37 -8.72 12.33 -14.22
C ALA A 37 -7.18 12.41 -14.09
N PRO A 38 -6.47 12.78 -15.17
CA PRO A 38 -5.02 12.98 -15.15
C PRO A 38 -4.57 13.91 -14.01
N LEU A 39 -3.49 13.52 -13.32
CA LEU A 39 -2.88 14.23 -12.18
C LEU A 39 -3.81 14.45 -10.97
N LYS A 40 -4.92 13.73 -10.91
CA LYS A 40 -5.84 13.74 -9.76
C LYS A 40 -5.62 12.50 -8.90
N ARG A 41 -6.01 12.63 -7.63
CA ARG A 41 -6.03 11.54 -6.66
C ARG A 41 -7.42 11.32 -6.12
N THR A 42 -7.69 10.12 -5.66
CA THR A 42 -8.95 9.78 -5.03
C THR A 42 -8.74 8.72 -3.95
N LEU A 43 -9.62 8.69 -2.97
CA LEU A 43 -9.66 7.69 -1.92
C LEU A 43 -10.67 6.61 -2.31
N VAL A 44 -10.19 5.39 -2.55
CA VAL A 44 -11.04 4.26 -2.98
C VAL A 44 -11.26 3.33 -1.80
N PRO A 45 -12.52 3.10 -1.40
CA PRO A 45 -12.86 2.16 -0.33
C PRO A 45 -12.69 0.71 -0.79
N THR A 46 -12.41 -0.19 0.16
CA THR A 46 -12.34 -1.64 -0.08
C THR A 46 -13.43 -2.42 0.64
N GLY A 47 -14.11 -1.81 1.64
CA GLY A 47 -15.04 -2.48 2.52
C GLY A 47 -14.39 -3.42 3.54
N LEU A 48 -13.06 -3.43 3.64
CA LEU A 48 -12.30 -4.33 4.52
C LEU A 48 -11.80 -3.60 5.76
N PHE A 49 -11.86 -4.30 6.91
CA PHE A 49 -11.34 -3.85 8.20
C PHE A 49 -10.52 -4.99 8.77
N ILE A 50 -9.30 -4.73 9.23
CA ILE A 50 -8.40 -5.77 9.76
C ILE A 50 -7.91 -5.41 11.16
N ALA A 51 -7.52 -6.45 11.92
CA ALA A 51 -6.81 -6.30 13.18
C ALA A 51 -5.53 -7.14 13.12
N LEU A 52 -4.41 -6.47 12.93
CA LEU A 52 -3.10 -7.11 12.90
C LEU A 52 -2.63 -7.43 14.32
N PRO A 53 -1.85 -8.50 14.50
CA PRO A 53 -1.14 -8.74 15.75
C PRO A 53 -0.11 -7.63 16.03
N GLU A 54 0.19 -7.41 17.29
CA GLU A 54 1.28 -6.52 17.72
C GLU A 54 2.61 -6.92 17.06
N GLY A 55 3.42 -5.94 16.67
CA GLY A 55 4.69 -6.14 15.96
C GLY A 55 4.55 -6.38 14.47
N TYR A 56 3.34 -6.24 13.91
CA TYR A 56 3.08 -6.35 12.48
C TYR A 56 2.45 -5.08 11.94
N GLU A 57 2.77 -4.78 10.68
CA GLU A 57 2.10 -3.76 9.87
C GLU A 57 1.54 -4.38 8.59
N ALA A 58 0.59 -3.74 7.95
CA ALA A 58 0.28 -3.99 6.56
C ALA A 58 0.74 -2.79 5.71
N GLN A 59 1.27 -3.08 4.54
CA GLN A 59 1.68 -2.07 3.57
C GLN A 59 0.79 -2.16 2.34
N VAL A 60 0.15 -1.04 2.00
CA VAL A 60 -0.60 -0.90 0.75
C VAL A 60 0.35 -0.42 -0.33
N ARG A 61 0.50 -1.24 -1.36
CA ARG A 61 1.44 -1.03 -2.47
C ARG A 61 0.71 -1.02 -3.81
N PRO A 62 1.26 -0.34 -4.84
CA PRO A 62 0.67 -0.35 -6.17
C PRO A 62 0.78 -1.74 -6.83
N ARG A 63 -0.03 -1.93 -7.86
CA ARG A 63 0.07 -3.08 -8.76
C ARG A 63 0.89 -2.69 -9.99
N SER A 64 1.88 -3.50 -10.33
CA SER A 64 2.80 -3.25 -11.45
C SER A 64 2.08 -3.09 -12.80
N GLY A 65 1.03 -3.88 -13.04
CA GLY A 65 0.25 -3.80 -14.28
C GLY A 65 -0.49 -2.47 -14.44
N LEU A 66 -1.09 -1.95 -13.37
CA LEU A 66 -1.75 -0.64 -13.39
C LEU A 66 -0.73 0.50 -13.55
N ALA A 67 0.40 0.40 -12.86
CA ALA A 67 1.47 1.39 -12.96
C ALA A 67 2.04 1.47 -14.38
N LEU A 68 2.41 0.32 -14.96
CA LEU A 68 3.04 0.29 -16.26
C LEU A 68 2.09 0.65 -17.42
N LYS A 69 0.87 0.09 -17.41
CA LYS A 69 -0.06 0.22 -18.55
C LYS A 69 -0.89 1.49 -18.49
N HIS A 70 -1.20 1.98 -17.30
CA HIS A 70 -2.17 3.06 -17.09
C HIS A 70 -1.62 4.24 -16.29
N GLY A 71 -0.39 4.16 -15.76
CA GLY A 71 0.17 5.22 -14.92
C GLY A 71 -0.56 5.41 -13.59
N ILE A 72 -1.29 4.38 -13.14
CA ILE A 72 -2.03 4.41 -11.87
C ILE A 72 -1.18 3.82 -10.76
N THR A 73 -1.04 4.56 -9.69
CA THR A 73 -0.25 4.13 -8.53
C THR A 73 -0.91 4.56 -7.21
N VAL A 74 -0.37 4.07 -6.10
CA VAL A 74 -0.76 4.48 -4.74
C VAL A 74 0.08 5.68 -4.36
N LEU A 75 -0.57 6.82 -4.09
CA LEU A 75 0.11 8.10 -3.88
C LEU A 75 1.06 8.07 -2.67
N ASN A 76 0.65 7.45 -1.57
CA ASN A 76 1.43 7.32 -0.33
C ASN A 76 2.16 5.97 -0.23
N SER A 77 2.60 5.42 -1.35
CA SER A 77 3.26 4.10 -1.38
C SER A 77 4.66 4.13 -0.78
N PRO A 78 5.00 3.15 0.08
CA PRO A 78 4.10 2.16 0.69
C PRO A 78 3.20 2.78 1.77
N GLY A 79 1.89 2.57 1.66
CA GLY A 79 0.93 3.06 2.68
C GLY A 79 0.98 2.19 3.92
N THR A 80 1.20 2.78 5.09
CA THR A 80 1.30 2.06 6.36
C THR A 80 -0.08 1.87 6.99
N VAL A 81 -0.37 0.65 7.41
CA VAL A 81 -1.53 0.29 8.23
C VAL A 81 -1.02 -0.30 9.54
N ASP A 82 -1.20 0.45 10.61
CA ASP A 82 -0.75 0.08 11.95
C ASP A 82 -1.60 -1.06 12.55
N ALA A 83 -1.00 -1.80 13.49
CA ALA A 83 -1.67 -2.94 14.12
C ALA A 83 -2.93 -2.55 14.91
N ASP A 84 -2.96 -1.34 15.47
CA ASP A 84 -4.07 -0.79 16.25
C ASP A 84 -5.09 0.01 15.40
N TYR A 85 -4.87 0.16 14.09
CA TYR A 85 -5.85 0.78 13.21
C TYR A 85 -7.10 -0.12 13.07
N ARG A 86 -8.28 0.47 13.25
CA ARG A 86 -9.57 -0.24 13.16
C ARG A 86 -10.51 0.33 12.11
N GLY A 87 -10.04 1.34 11.38
CA GLY A 87 -10.80 1.92 10.27
C GLY A 87 -10.80 1.03 9.03
N GLU A 88 -11.58 1.45 8.05
CA GLU A 88 -11.63 0.79 6.75
C GLU A 88 -10.29 0.93 6.01
N LEU A 89 -9.83 -0.16 5.41
CA LEU A 89 -8.73 -0.12 4.45
C LEU A 89 -9.19 0.64 3.20
N ARG A 90 -8.54 1.77 2.94
CA ARG A 90 -8.81 2.60 1.77
C ARG A 90 -7.52 2.86 1.02
N VAL A 91 -7.61 2.98 -0.29
CA VAL A 91 -6.46 3.16 -1.17
C VAL A 91 -6.47 4.56 -1.78
N ILE A 92 -5.40 5.32 -1.60
CA ILE A 92 -5.22 6.62 -2.25
C ILE A 92 -4.57 6.39 -3.60
N LEU A 93 -5.37 6.41 -4.67
CA LEU A 93 -4.88 6.29 -6.04
C LEU A 93 -4.59 7.65 -6.66
N VAL A 94 -3.55 7.70 -7.47
CA VAL A 94 -3.20 8.85 -8.31
C VAL A 94 -3.02 8.39 -9.75
N ASN A 95 -3.47 9.23 -10.68
CA ASN A 95 -3.30 9.02 -12.13
C ASN A 95 -2.16 9.91 -12.64
N LEU A 96 -1.02 9.30 -12.95
CA LEU A 96 0.16 9.97 -13.50
C LEU A 96 0.23 9.89 -15.03
N SER A 97 -0.84 9.44 -15.68
CA SER A 97 -0.98 9.45 -17.13
C SER A 97 -1.64 10.75 -17.63
N ASN A 98 -1.76 10.88 -18.93
CA ASN A 98 -2.45 11.98 -19.58
C ASN A 98 -3.88 11.64 -20.03
N GLU A 99 -4.40 10.48 -19.65
CA GLU A 99 -5.74 10.01 -19.98
C GLU A 99 -6.56 9.72 -18.72
N PRO A 100 -7.89 9.94 -18.71
CA PRO A 100 -8.75 9.52 -17.62
C PRO A 100 -8.72 8.00 -17.45
N PHE A 101 -8.77 7.53 -16.20
CA PHE A 101 -8.85 6.12 -15.85
C PHE A 101 -10.15 5.83 -15.11
N VAL A 102 -10.91 4.85 -15.58
CA VAL A 102 -12.16 4.42 -14.94
C VAL A 102 -11.89 3.23 -14.03
N ILE A 103 -12.32 3.34 -12.79
CA ILE A 103 -12.27 2.26 -11.80
C ILE A 103 -13.68 1.72 -11.63
N ASN A 104 -13.87 0.42 -11.91
CA ASN A 104 -15.14 -0.26 -11.71
C ASN A 104 -15.15 -1.00 -10.37
N ASN A 105 -16.37 -1.24 -9.85
CA ASN A 105 -16.54 -2.05 -8.65
C ASN A 105 -15.92 -3.43 -8.81
N GLY A 106 -15.16 -3.88 -7.81
CA GLY A 106 -14.51 -5.19 -7.81
C GLY A 106 -13.16 -5.26 -8.53
N GLU A 107 -12.74 -4.20 -9.22
CA GLU A 107 -11.41 -4.16 -9.84
C GLU A 107 -10.30 -4.17 -8.78
N ARG A 108 -9.22 -4.88 -9.08
CA ARG A 108 -8.02 -4.94 -8.24
C ARG A 108 -7.20 -3.67 -8.45
N ILE A 109 -7.13 -2.84 -7.42
CA ILE A 109 -6.55 -1.47 -7.50
C ILE A 109 -5.21 -1.33 -6.80
N ALA A 110 -4.90 -2.22 -5.88
CA ALA A 110 -3.67 -2.22 -5.10
C ALA A 110 -3.38 -3.63 -4.60
N GLN A 111 -2.29 -3.78 -3.88
CA GLN A 111 -1.98 -5.00 -3.13
C GLN A 111 -1.56 -4.66 -1.70
N MET A 112 -1.79 -5.59 -0.79
CA MET A 112 -1.42 -5.46 0.62
C MET A 112 -0.39 -6.52 0.97
N VAL A 113 0.68 -6.12 1.67
CA VAL A 113 1.70 -7.01 2.21
C VAL A 113 1.72 -6.86 3.72
N VAL A 114 1.61 -7.98 4.44
CA VAL A 114 1.75 -7.99 5.91
C VAL A 114 3.18 -8.39 6.27
N THR A 115 3.82 -7.59 7.11
CA THR A 115 5.21 -7.82 7.52
C THR A 115 5.43 -7.45 8.99
N ARG A 116 6.49 -7.97 9.57
CA ARG A 116 6.98 -7.55 10.89
C ARG A 116 7.65 -6.19 10.79
N HIS A 117 7.59 -5.43 11.88
CA HIS A 117 8.35 -4.21 12.05
C HIS A 117 8.97 -4.14 13.44
N GLU A 118 9.99 -3.32 13.56
CA GLU A 118 10.59 -2.97 14.84
C GLU A 118 10.19 -1.55 15.23
N GLN A 119 9.97 -1.35 16.52
CA GLN A 119 9.85 -0.02 17.11
C GLN A 119 11.17 0.33 17.77
N VAL A 120 11.69 1.53 17.50
CA VAL A 120 12.95 1.98 18.03
C VAL A 120 12.74 2.93 19.21
N THR A 121 13.67 2.89 20.15
CA THR A 121 13.87 3.94 21.15
C THR A 121 15.13 4.71 20.78
N TRP A 122 15.07 6.02 20.87
CA TRP A 122 16.20 6.86 20.53
C TRP A 122 17.19 6.92 21.68
N GLU A 123 18.47 6.77 21.38
CA GLU A 123 19.60 7.10 22.27
C GLU A 123 20.26 8.36 21.72
N PRO A 124 19.94 9.54 22.28
CA PRO A 124 20.55 10.80 21.83
C PRO A 124 22.04 10.80 22.11
N VAL A 125 22.85 11.03 21.11
CA VAL A 125 24.30 11.15 21.18
C VAL A 125 24.75 12.43 20.49
N GLU A 126 25.92 12.94 20.80
CA GLU A 126 26.46 14.14 20.15
C GLU A 126 27.10 13.80 18.79
N MET A 127 27.63 12.58 18.64
CA MET A 127 28.32 12.12 17.42
C MET A 127 27.99 10.66 17.16
N LEU A 128 27.90 10.29 15.89
CA LEU A 128 27.85 8.89 15.43
C LEU A 128 29.28 8.39 15.19
N ASP A 129 29.44 7.07 15.27
CA ASP A 129 30.69 6.39 14.92
C ASP A 129 31.02 6.59 13.43
N GLU A 130 32.32 6.58 13.10
CA GLU A 130 32.79 6.69 11.75
C GLU A 130 32.64 5.37 10.98
N THR A 131 32.29 5.47 9.70
CA THR A 131 32.24 4.32 8.80
C THR A 131 33.01 4.62 7.50
N GLU A 132 33.41 3.60 6.77
CA GLU A 132 34.09 3.76 5.47
C GLU A 132 33.22 4.55 4.46
N ARG A 133 31.89 4.39 4.52
CA ARG A 133 30.96 5.13 3.67
C ARG A 133 30.82 6.60 4.10
N GLY A 134 30.93 6.89 5.39
CA GLY A 134 30.71 8.23 5.95
C GLY A 134 29.34 8.81 5.59
N ASP A 135 29.31 10.02 5.11
CA ASP A 135 28.14 10.78 4.68
C ASP A 135 27.78 10.59 3.18
N GLY A 136 28.46 9.69 2.51
CA GLY A 136 28.23 9.40 1.09
C GLY A 136 26.80 8.90 0.80
N GLY A 137 26.06 9.66 0.03
CA GLY A 137 24.69 9.37 -0.39
C GLY A 137 24.36 9.99 -1.75
N PHE A 138 23.08 9.96 -2.14
CA PHE A 138 22.55 10.63 -3.33
C PHE A 138 23.33 10.35 -4.63
N GLY A 139 23.78 9.09 -4.81
CA GLY A 139 24.50 8.67 -6.00
C GLY A 139 26.03 8.86 -5.96
N HIS A 140 26.65 9.03 -4.79
CA HIS A 140 28.10 9.20 -4.64
C HIS A 140 28.90 8.01 -5.19
N THR A 141 28.29 6.83 -5.38
CA THR A 141 28.93 5.66 -6.03
C THR A 141 28.90 5.72 -7.55
N GLY A 142 28.33 6.78 -8.12
CA GLY A 142 28.22 6.99 -9.58
C GLY A 142 26.99 6.32 -10.19
N LYS A 143 26.91 6.37 -11.51
CA LYS A 143 25.86 5.72 -12.31
C LYS A 143 26.30 4.32 -12.71
#